data_cd506a19e212f811ee4053a396afa752
#
_entry.id   cd506a19e212f811ee4053a396afa752
#
_cell.length_a   1.000
_cell.length_b   1.000
_cell.length_c   1.000
_cell.angle_alpha   90.00
_cell.angle_beta   90.00
_cell.angle_gamma   90.00
#
_symmetry.space_group_name_H-M   'P 1'
#
loop_
_entity.id
_entity.type
_entity.pdbx_description
1 polymer ?
#
loop_
_entity_poly.entity_id
_entity_poly.type
_entity_poly.pdbx_seq_one_letter_code
_entity_poly.pdbx_strand_id
1 'polypeptide(L)'
;VLTAPNESRRKLLQGSLGAIVTIGFAAYLVRQTGLLDSLDPDFATGIGRRQHVALADGSTMMLDAHSAVDVNSSSTERAVRLLRGQLFVQVAQDVDRPLVVYTRDGSACALGTAFCVRLSDAGSTVAVTHSKVRVQSASGDSLIVREGSVARMRRESVCLLDTVQADAEITWTNGYVTAVNRPLSEVIGALKPYFRGLILLSDDAAALKVSGLFLLDDANAAIRQIAQTLPVTVTYHTDYLIRIAAG
;
A
#
# COMPACT_ATOMS: atom_id res chain seq x y z
N VAL A 1 6.72 67.99 -29.39
CA VAL A 1 6.57 66.56 -29.78
C VAL A 1 6.32 65.78 -28.54
N LEU A 2 5.05 65.43 -28.25
CA LEU A 2 4.62 64.62 -27.10
C LEU A 2 4.60 63.19 -27.57
N THR A 3 5.44 62.32 -26.95
CA THR A 3 5.52 60.93 -27.20
C THR A 3 4.37 60.20 -26.40
N ALA A 4 3.50 59.49 -27.11
CA ALA A 4 2.40 58.75 -26.56
C ALA A 4 2.91 57.55 -25.71
N PRO A 5 2.27 57.17 -24.58
CA PRO A 5 2.68 56.05 -23.77
C PRO A 5 2.28 54.72 -24.43
N ASN A 6 3.23 53.82 -24.47
CA ASN A 6 3.16 52.51 -25.14
C ASN A 6 2.21 51.53 -24.38
N GLU A 7 0.96 51.44 -24.82
CA GLU A 7 -0.08 50.59 -24.25
C GLU A 7 0.26 49.08 -24.27
N SER A 8 1.15 48.65 -25.15
CA SER A 8 1.54 47.23 -25.30
C SER A 8 2.32 46.69 -24.11
N ARG A 9 3.12 47.51 -23.41
CA ARG A 9 3.89 47.08 -22.22
C ARG A 9 3.02 46.86 -21.00
N ARG A 10 1.91 47.59 -20.87
CA ARG A 10 0.99 47.47 -19.73
C ARG A 10 0.14 46.19 -19.79
N LYS A 11 -0.23 45.75 -21.01
CA LYS A 11 -0.95 44.49 -21.24
C LYS A 11 -0.07 43.26 -21.04
N LEU A 12 1.22 43.32 -21.36
CA LEU A 12 2.19 42.24 -21.12
C LEU A 12 2.48 42.04 -19.61
N LEU A 13 2.55 43.12 -18.83
CA LEU A 13 2.77 43.04 -17.38
C LEU A 13 1.55 42.55 -16.61
N GLN A 14 0.34 42.87 -17.09
CA GLN A 14 -0.90 42.34 -16.46
C GLN A 14 -1.15 40.87 -16.75
N GLY A 15 -0.75 40.39 -17.94
CA GLY A 15 -0.83 38.97 -18.30
C GLY A 15 0.16 38.08 -17.53
N SER A 16 1.37 38.59 -17.25
CA SER A 16 2.41 37.82 -16.51
C SER A 16 2.14 37.70 -15.00
N LEU A 17 1.55 38.71 -14.36
CA LEU A 17 1.14 38.63 -12.96
C LEU A 17 -0.01 37.63 -12.75
N GLY A 18 -0.99 37.59 -13.67
CA GLY A 18 -2.08 36.63 -13.63
C GLY A 18 -1.60 35.20 -13.76
N ALA A 19 -0.65 34.94 -14.66
CA ALA A 19 -0.07 33.61 -14.86
C ALA A 19 0.76 33.11 -13.64
N ILE A 20 1.51 34.01 -13.01
CA ILE A 20 2.31 33.65 -11.80
C ILE A 20 1.41 33.35 -10.61
N VAL A 21 0.32 34.10 -10.44
CA VAL A 21 -0.65 33.86 -9.35
C VAL A 21 -1.42 32.54 -9.57
N THR A 22 -1.80 32.22 -10.81
CA THR A 22 -2.51 30.97 -11.12
C THR A 22 -1.59 29.76 -10.99
N ILE A 23 -0.32 29.85 -11.39
CA ILE A 23 0.68 28.77 -11.18
C ILE A 23 0.97 28.60 -9.69
N GLY A 24 1.14 29.69 -8.93
CA GLY A 24 1.35 29.64 -7.48
C GLY A 24 0.15 29.05 -6.72
N PHE A 25 -1.07 29.39 -7.11
CA PHE A 25 -2.28 28.84 -6.50
C PHE A 25 -2.52 27.37 -6.88
N ALA A 26 -2.24 27.00 -8.14
CA ALA A 26 -2.28 25.60 -8.57
C ALA A 26 -1.23 24.74 -7.82
N ALA A 27 0.01 25.25 -7.69
CA ALA A 27 1.06 24.59 -6.92
C ALA A 27 0.71 24.48 -5.41
N TYR A 28 0.07 25.48 -4.84
CA TYR A 28 -0.43 25.46 -3.46
C TYR A 28 -1.54 24.43 -3.28
N LEU A 29 -2.52 24.37 -4.18
CA LEU A 29 -3.59 23.38 -4.16
C LEU A 29 -3.06 21.94 -4.35
N VAL A 30 -2.12 21.75 -5.27
CA VAL A 30 -1.47 20.45 -5.51
C VAL A 30 -0.69 20.00 -4.27
N ARG A 31 -0.05 20.92 -3.56
CA ARG A 31 0.65 20.63 -2.30
C ARG A 31 -0.33 20.32 -1.15
N GLN A 32 -1.48 20.99 -1.08
CA GLN A 32 -2.54 20.67 -0.10
C GLN A 32 -3.25 19.34 -0.39
N THR A 33 -3.35 18.95 -1.66
CA THR A 33 -3.99 17.68 -2.06
C THR A 33 -3.06 16.47 -1.94
N GLY A 34 -1.77 16.66 -1.61
CA GLY A 34 -0.78 15.57 -1.52
C GLY A 34 -0.46 14.89 -2.86
N LEU A 35 -0.87 15.50 -3.98
CA LEU A 35 -0.63 14.95 -5.33
C LEU A 35 0.85 14.95 -5.72
N LEU A 36 1.66 15.85 -5.14
CA LEU A 36 3.12 15.90 -5.38
C LEU A 36 3.90 14.99 -4.40
N ASP A 37 3.37 14.72 -3.21
CA ASP A 37 4.00 13.82 -2.22
C ASP A 37 4.12 12.39 -2.75
N SER A 38 3.33 12.04 -3.80
CA SER A 38 3.37 10.74 -4.46
C SER A 38 4.52 10.56 -5.46
N LEU A 39 5.25 11.62 -5.80
CA LEU A 39 6.29 11.58 -6.84
C LEU A 39 7.67 11.21 -6.30
N ASP A 40 7.93 11.46 -5.01
CA ASP A 40 9.21 11.13 -4.36
C ASP A 40 8.95 10.69 -2.90
N PRO A 41 8.58 9.43 -2.68
CA PRO A 41 8.29 8.91 -1.34
C PRO A 41 9.56 8.86 -0.49
N ASP A 42 9.44 9.08 0.84
CA ASP A 42 10.56 9.02 1.77
C ASP A 42 11.23 7.63 1.77
N PHE A 43 10.45 6.57 1.62
CA PHE A 43 10.95 5.20 1.47
C PHE A 43 10.18 4.45 0.38
N ALA A 44 10.92 3.79 -0.52
CA ALA A 44 10.35 2.95 -1.56
C ALA A 44 11.18 1.70 -1.81
N THR A 45 10.48 0.59 -2.05
CA THR A 45 11.09 -0.69 -2.43
C THR A 45 10.83 -1.01 -3.90
N GLY A 46 11.81 -1.65 -4.53
CA GLY A 46 11.70 -2.18 -5.88
C GLY A 46 11.03 -3.56 -5.93
N ILE A 47 10.94 -4.12 -7.14
CA ILE A 47 10.45 -5.47 -7.37
C ILE A 47 11.33 -6.49 -6.64
N GLY A 48 10.72 -7.41 -5.90
CA GLY A 48 11.37 -8.48 -5.16
C GLY A 48 12.25 -8.00 -4.00
N ARG A 49 12.15 -6.76 -3.57
CA ARG A 49 12.98 -6.21 -2.49
C ARG A 49 12.13 -5.80 -1.30
N ARG A 50 12.47 -6.33 -0.14
CA ARG A 50 11.95 -5.90 1.16
C ARG A 50 12.98 -4.99 1.82
N GLN A 51 12.52 -4.07 2.67
CA GLN A 51 13.40 -3.12 3.37
C GLN A 51 12.98 -2.97 4.82
N HIS A 52 13.97 -3.04 5.73
CA HIS A 52 13.79 -2.65 7.12
C HIS A 52 14.12 -1.17 7.29
N VAL A 53 13.27 -0.46 8.00
CA VAL A 53 13.42 0.97 8.30
C VAL A 53 13.30 1.16 9.80
N ALA A 54 14.32 1.74 10.42
CA ALA A 54 14.25 2.21 11.79
C ALA A 54 13.72 3.65 11.78
N LEU A 55 12.65 3.91 12.51
CA LEU A 55 12.07 5.24 12.64
C LEU A 55 12.74 6.00 13.80
N ALA A 56 12.74 7.32 13.73
CA ALA A 56 13.41 8.18 14.72
C ALA A 56 12.82 8.07 16.14
N ASP A 57 11.60 7.58 16.27
CA ASP A 57 10.88 7.35 17.53
C ASP A 57 11.20 6.00 18.20
N GLY A 58 12.07 5.19 17.61
CA GLY A 58 12.40 3.83 18.05
C GLY A 58 11.45 2.75 17.52
N SER A 59 10.42 3.10 16.76
CA SER A 59 9.60 2.13 16.03
C SER A 59 10.40 1.51 14.87
N THR A 60 10.07 0.29 14.49
CA THR A 60 10.65 -0.35 13.31
C THR A 60 9.55 -0.67 12.30
N MET A 61 9.86 -0.47 11.04
CA MET A 61 8.96 -0.74 9.92
C MET A 61 9.65 -1.65 8.90
N MET A 62 8.94 -2.64 8.40
CA MET A 62 9.36 -3.43 7.25
C MET A 62 8.45 -3.12 6.08
N LEU A 63 9.03 -2.74 4.96
CA LEU A 63 8.33 -2.54 3.69
C LEU A 63 8.46 -3.79 2.84
N ASP A 64 7.34 -4.24 2.28
CA ASP A 64 7.29 -5.32 1.32
C ASP A 64 7.82 -4.88 -0.06
N ALA A 65 7.98 -5.82 -0.99
CA ALA A 65 8.31 -5.52 -2.37
C ALA A 65 7.29 -4.57 -3.01
N HIS A 66 7.79 -3.66 -3.86
CA HIS A 66 6.97 -2.68 -4.60
C HIS A 66 6.08 -1.81 -3.70
N SER A 67 6.57 -1.46 -2.51
CA SER A 67 5.88 -0.59 -1.54
C SER A 67 6.47 0.82 -1.54
N ALA A 68 5.68 1.80 -1.11
CA ALA A 68 6.13 3.17 -0.93
C ALA A 68 5.37 3.84 0.21
N VAL A 69 6.09 4.62 1.02
CA VAL A 69 5.55 5.34 2.17
C VAL A 69 6.19 6.72 2.31
N ASP A 70 5.40 7.65 2.87
CA ASP A 70 5.88 8.89 3.44
C ASP A 70 5.79 8.82 4.97
N VAL A 71 6.74 9.42 5.66
CA VAL A 71 6.82 9.45 7.13
C VAL A 71 6.83 10.90 7.60
N ASN A 72 5.86 11.27 8.44
CA ASN A 72 5.79 12.59 9.01
C ASN A 72 5.52 12.48 10.52
N SER A 73 6.35 13.11 11.33
CA SER A 73 6.17 13.16 12.78
C SER A 73 5.92 14.60 13.23
N SER A 74 4.84 14.78 13.98
CA SER A 74 4.48 16.04 14.61
C SER A 74 4.60 15.97 16.13
N SER A 75 4.23 17.03 16.81
CA SER A 75 4.09 17.05 18.27
C SER A 75 2.91 16.25 18.80
N THR A 76 1.95 15.90 17.95
CA THR A 76 0.68 15.24 18.34
C THR A 76 0.55 13.81 17.80
N GLU A 77 1.23 13.46 16.70
CA GLU A 77 1.16 12.13 16.11
C GLU A 77 2.43 11.77 15.32
N ARG A 78 2.63 10.47 15.10
CA ARG A 78 3.62 9.87 14.22
C ARG A 78 2.89 9.29 13.03
N ALA A 79 2.90 9.97 11.91
CA ALA A 79 2.15 9.60 10.71
C ALA A 79 3.03 8.82 9.73
N VAL A 80 2.52 7.70 9.24
CA VAL A 80 3.05 6.94 8.11
C VAL A 80 1.97 6.86 7.05
N ARG A 81 2.20 7.38 5.87
CA ARG A 81 1.26 7.30 4.75
C ARG A 81 1.68 6.19 3.80
N LEU A 82 0.91 5.11 3.74
CA LEU A 82 1.12 4.03 2.77
C LEU A 82 0.53 4.44 1.41
N LEU A 83 1.40 4.71 0.44
CA LEU A 83 1.04 5.13 -0.91
C LEU A 83 0.71 3.93 -1.81
N ARG A 84 1.48 2.84 -1.67
CA ARG A 84 1.27 1.56 -2.37
C ARG A 84 1.94 0.41 -1.62
N GLY A 85 1.48 -0.81 -1.89
CA GLY A 85 2.08 -2.04 -1.37
C GLY A 85 1.66 -2.37 0.04
N GLN A 86 2.61 -2.72 0.88
CA GLN A 86 2.37 -3.32 2.20
C GLN A 86 3.50 -2.96 3.17
N LEU A 87 3.14 -2.72 4.42
CA LEU A 87 4.09 -2.52 5.51
C LEU A 87 3.71 -3.34 6.75
N PHE A 88 4.70 -3.74 7.51
CA PHE A 88 4.56 -4.23 8.88
C PHE A 88 5.29 -3.26 9.82
N VAL A 89 4.66 -2.85 10.90
CA VAL A 89 5.24 -1.93 11.86
C VAL A 89 5.17 -2.48 13.27
N GLN A 90 6.30 -2.39 13.99
CA GLN A 90 6.39 -2.60 15.44
C GLN A 90 6.56 -1.23 16.09
N VAL A 91 5.53 -0.81 16.80
CA VAL A 91 5.39 0.55 17.32
C VAL A 91 6.00 0.66 18.70
N ALA A 92 6.97 1.56 18.88
CA ALA A 92 7.47 1.94 20.19
C ALA A 92 6.35 2.63 21.00
N GLN A 93 6.27 2.32 22.30
CA GLN A 93 5.28 2.94 23.18
C GLN A 93 5.53 4.44 23.31
N ASP A 94 4.52 5.23 22.97
CA ASP A 94 4.47 6.67 23.17
C ASP A 94 2.97 7.03 23.33
N VAL A 95 2.59 7.34 24.56
CA VAL A 95 1.18 7.59 24.91
C VAL A 95 0.71 8.95 24.40
N ASP A 96 1.64 9.91 24.29
CA ASP A 96 1.33 11.28 23.90
C ASP A 96 1.22 11.43 22.38
N ARG A 97 1.90 10.57 21.62
CA ARG A 97 1.91 10.62 20.16
C ARG A 97 1.64 9.24 19.56
N PRO A 98 0.37 8.90 19.26
CA PRO A 98 0.04 7.64 18.60
C PRO A 98 0.72 7.54 17.23
N LEU A 99 1.09 6.33 16.81
CA LEU A 99 1.49 6.07 15.44
C LEU A 99 0.24 5.76 14.61
N VAL A 100 0.08 6.48 13.51
CA VAL A 100 -1.06 6.35 12.61
C VAL A 100 -0.58 6.01 11.21
N VAL A 101 -1.05 4.88 10.67
CA VAL A 101 -0.84 4.52 9.27
C VAL A 101 -2.06 4.99 8.46
N TYR A 102 -1.83 5.91 7.56
CA TYR A 102 -2.84 6.43 6.63
C TYR A 102 -2.80 5.69 5.30
N THR A 103 -3.95 5.46 4.73
CA THR A 103 -4.12 4.96 3.36
C THR A 103 -5.19 5.79 2.64
N ARG A 104 -5.42 5.55 1.36
CA ARG A 104 -6.54 6.16 0.61
C ARG A 104 -7.93 5.78 1.14
N ASP A 105 -8.02 4.70 1.93
CA ASP A 105 -9.28 4.15 2.44
C ASP A 105 -9.60 4.63 3.87
N GLY A 106 -8.61 5.18 4.59
CA GLY A 106 -8.75 5.63 5.97
C GLY A 106 -7.46 5.51 6.77
N SER A 107 -7.55 5.21 8.07
CA SER A 107 -6.42 5.20 8.99
C SER A 107 -6.43 4.00 9.95
N ALA A 108 -5.23 3.59 10.39
CA ALA A 108 -5.00 2.60 11.44
C ALA A 108 -4.13 3.21 12.53
N CYS A 109 -4.72 3.47 13.71
CA CYS A 109 -4.09 4.15 14.83
C CYS A 109 -3.66 3.15 15.90
N ALA A 110 -2.39 3.14 16.23
CA ALA A 110 -1.75 2.23 17.18
C ALA A 110 -1.22 2.94 18.42
N LEU A 111 -1.35 2.29 19.56
CA LEU A 111 -0.87 2.75 20.87
C LEU A 111 0.14 1.74 21.47
N GLY A 112 1.24 1.46 20.76
CA GLY A 112 2.22 0.45 21.19
C GLY A 112 1.77 -0.98 20.81
N THR A 113 1.84 -1.30 19.52
CA THR A 113 1.32 -2.52 18.92
C THR A 113 2.23 -3.00 17.80
N ALA A 114 1.97 -4.22 17.28
CA ALA A 114 2.55 -4.69 16.04
C ALA A 114 1.41 -5.05 15.06
N PHE A 115 1.46 -4.51 13.85
CA PHE A 115 0.41 -4.71 12.85
C PHE A 115 0.94 -4.52 11.43
N CYS A 116 0.22 -5.12 10.48
CA CYS A 116 0.47 -5.01 9.05
C CYS A 116 -0.66 -4.20 8.40
N VAL A 117 -0.30 -3.38 7.41
CA VAL A 117 -1.26 -2.69 6.54
C VAL A 117 -0.91 -3.00 5.10
N ARG A 118 -1.88 -3.51 4.34
CA ARG A 118 -1.75 -3.77 2.90
C ARG A 118 -2.78 -2.96 2.13
N LEU A 119 -2.33 -2.23 1.12
CA LEU A 119 -3.18 -1.48 0.21
C LEU A 119 -3.42 -2.31 -1.05
N SER A 120 -4.69 -2.50 -1.43
CA SER A 120 -5.10 -3.22 -2.63
C SER A 120 -6.29 -2.52 -3.29
N ASP A 121 -6.67 -2.96 -4.50
CA ASP A 121 -7.86 -2.43 -5.19
C ASP A 121 -9.17 -2.77 -4.47
N ALA A 122 -9.19 -3.85 -3.68
CA ALA A 122 -10.34 -4.25 -2.87
C ALA A 122 -10.48 -3.46 -1.55
N GLY A 123 -9.57 -2.52 -1.29
CA GLY A 123 -9.45 -1.77 -0.03
C GLY A 123 -8.17 -2.09 0.73
N SER A 124 -7.99 -1.43 1.86
CA SER A 124 -6.87 -1.67 2.78
C SER A 124 -7.19 -2.82 3.74
N THR A 125 -6.21 -3.69 3.98
CA THR A 125 -6.30 -4.76 4.98
C THR A 125 -5.39 -4.42 6.15
N VAL A 126 -5.90 -4.53 7.38
CA VAL A 126 -5.17 -4.30 8.63
C VAL A 126 -5.16 -5.58 9.43
N ALA A 127 -3.99 -6.17 9.65
CA ALA A 127 -3.79 -7.39 10.45
C ALA A 127 -3.04 -7.05 11.73
N VAL A 128 -3.59 -7.35 12.90
CA VAL A 128 -3.03 -7.00 14.21
C VAL A 128 -2.40 -8.24 14.84
N THR A 129 -1.07 -8.22 15.02
CA THR A 129 -0.33 -9.35 15.60
C THR A 129 -0.03 -9.16 17.07
N HIS A 130 -0.15 -7.94 17.59
CA HIS A 130 0.01 -7.68 19.01
C HIS A 130 -0.88 -6.52 19.46
N SER A 131 -1.57 -6.70 20.61
CA SER A 131 -2.42 -5.70 21.27
C SER A 131 -3.66 -5.32 20.42
N LYS A 132 -3.91 -4.06 20.14
CA LYS A 132 -5.10 -3.57 19.43
C LYS A 132 -4.80 -2.32 18.61
N VAL A 133 -5.53 -2.17 17.50
CA VAL A 133 -5.46 -1.02 16.58
C VAL A 133 -6.86 -0.48 16.35
N ARG A 134 -7.02 0.83 16.41
CA ARG A 134 -8.25 1.49 15.94
C ARG A 134 -8.15 1.70 14.44
N VAL A 135 -9.04 1.07 13.68
CA VAL A 135 -9.16 1.22 12.24
C VAL A 135 -10.36 2.10 11.95
N GLN A 136 -10.17 3.13 11.14
CA GLN A 136 -11.23 4.10 10.80
C GLN A 136 -11.23 4.35 9.30
N SER A 137 -12.39 4.20 8.67
CA SER A 137 -12.61 4.52 7.25
C SER A 137 -12.55 6.03 7.00
N ALA A 138 -12.39 6.42 5.75
CA ALA A 138 -12.39 7.84 5.35
C ALA A 138 -13.76 8.52 5.64
N SER A 139 -14.86 7.77 5.67
CA SER A 139 -16.21 8.27 6.02
C SER A 139 -16.47 8.37 7.53
N GLY A 140 -15.54 7.85 8.38
CA GLY A 140 -15.65 7.92 9.84
C GLY A 140 -16.14 6.64 10.52
N ASP A 141 -16.55 5.60 9.77
CA ASP A 141 -16.86 4.28 10.36
C ASP A 141 -15.60 3.69 11.00
N SER A 142 -15.69 3.15 12.22
CA SER A 142 -14.52 2.73 12.96
C SER A 142 -14.74 1.44 13.77
N LEU A 143 -13.64 0.68 13.90
CA LEU A 143 -13.61 -0.59 14.63
C LEU A 143 -12.29 -0.72 15.41
N ILE A 144 -12.35 -1.33 16.59
CA ILE A 144 -11.15 -1.77 17.32
C ILE A 144 -10.82 -3.20 16.90
N VAL A 145 -9.74 -3.35 16.16
CA VAL A 145 -9.20 -4.65 15.76
C VAL A 145 -8.24 -5.15 16.83
N ARG A 146 -8.46 -6.37 17.30
CA ARG A 146 -7.68 -7.00 18.37
C ARG A 146 -6.60 -7.92 17.79
N GLU A 147 -5.67 -8.30 18.63
CA GLU A 147 -4.64 -9.31 18.33
C GLU A 147 -5.24 -10.57 17.71
N GLY A 148 -4.56 -11.12 16.71
CA GLY A 148 -4.99 -12.29 15.93
C GLY A 148 -6.02 -11.98 14.84
N SER A 149 -6.64 -10.78 14.86
CA SER A 149 -7.73 -10.42 13.94
C SER A 149 -7.24 -9.61 12.75
N VAL A 150 -8.00 -9.71 11.67
CA VAL A 150 -7.79 -8.97 10.43
C VAL A 150 -9.05 -8.17 10.08
N ALA A 151 -8.89 -6.91 9.71
CA ALA A 151 -9.98 -6.09 9.22
C ALA A 151 -9.73 -5.63 7.78
N ARG A 152 -10.82 -5.48 7.03
CA ARG A 152 -10.82 -4.76 5.75
C ARG A 152 -11.42 -3.39 5.94
N MET A 153 -10.69 -2.39 5.50
CA MET A 153 -11.10 -1.00 5.49
C MET A 153 -11.30 -0.57 4.05
N ARG A 154 -12.47 -0.03 3.76
CA ARG A 154 -12.82 0.66 2.53
C ARG A 154 -13.16 2.11 2.86
N ARG A 155 -13.28 2.97 1.86
CA ARG A 155 -13.56 4.39 2.09
C ARG A 155 -14.80 4.66 2.95
N GLU A 156 -15.80 3.78 2.88
CA GLU A 156 -17.11 3.96 3.55
C GLU A 156 -17.33 3.03 4.74
N SER A 157 -16.51 1.98 4.92
CA SER A 157 -16.78 0.96 5.93
C SER A 157 -15.52 0.24 6.41
N VAL A 158 -15.62 -0.30 7.64
CA VAL A 158 -14.63 -1.23 8.20
C VAL A 158 -15.34 -2.51 8.63
N CYS A 159 -14.80 -3.67 8.27
CA CYS A 159 -15.34 -4.97 8.70
C CYS A 159 -14.22 -5.95 9.08
N LEU A 160 -14.49 -6.84 10.04
CA LEU A 160 -13.61 -7.96 10.35
C LEU A 160 -13.65 -9.01 9.24
N LEU A 161 -12.53 -9.71 9.06
CA LEU A 161 -12.39 -10.86 8.17
C LEU A 161 -12.24 -12.13 9.02
N ASP A 162 -13.36 -12.77 9.33
CA ASP A 162 -13.39 -13.92 10.27
C ASP A 162 -12.63 -15.16 9.77
N THR A 163 -12.37 -15.24 8.46
CA THR A 163 -11.69 -16.38 7.82
C THR A 163 -10.18 -16.20 7.67
N VAL A 164 -9.63 -15.08 8.12
CA VAL A 164 -8.21 -14.72 7.93
C VAL A 164 -7.57 -14.47 9.28
N GLN A 165 -6.42 -15.13 9.53
CA GLN A 165 -5.62 -14.94 10.74
C GLN A 165 -4.51 -13.89 10.49
N ALA A 166 -4.25 -13.05 11.47
CA ALA A 166 -3.23 -12.00 11.36
C ALA A 166 -1.83 -12.55 11.07
N ASP A 167 -1.47 -13.70 11.66
CA ASP A 167 -0.17 -14.33 11.44
C ASP A 167 0.04 -14.78 9.99
N ALA A 168 -1.02 -15.17 9.29
CA ALA A 168 -0.95 -15.50 7.86
C ALA A 168 -0.68 -14.26 6.99
N GLU A 169 -1.14 -13.10 7.42
CA GLU A 169 -0.96 -11.83 6.68
C GLU A 169 0.44 -11.22 6.83
N ILE A 170 1.26 -11.71 7.78
CA ILE A 170 2.62 -11.22 8.01
C ILE A 170 3.72 -12.18 7.54
N THR A 171 3.36 -13.35 6.98
CA THR A 171 4.35 -14.38 6.57
C THR A 171 5.32 -13.89 5.51
N TRP A 172 4.95 -12.87 4.75
CA TRP A 172 5.81 -12.21 3.76
C TRP A 172 7.07 -11.60 4.38
N THR A 173 7.05 -11.21 5.68
CA THR A 173 8.24 -10.71 6.39
C THR A 173 9.36 -11.76 6.44
N ASN A 174 8.99 -13.03 6.38
CA ASN A 174 9.90 -14.18 6.34
C ASN A 174 10.13 -14.73 4.93
N GLY A 175 9.61 -14.05 3.88
CA GLY A 175 9.87 -14.42 2.50
C GLY A 175 8.91 -15.43 1.88
N TYR A 176 7.76 -15.67 2.50
CA TYR A 176 6.75 -16.57 1.94
C TYR A 176 5.33 -16.07 2.18
N VAL A 177 4.39 -16.59 1.42
CA VAL A 177 2.96 -16.41 1.67
C VAL A 177 2.33 -17.74 2.01
N THR A 178 1.55 -17.76 3.09
CA THR A 178 0.76 -18.92 3.51
C THR A 178 -0.68 -18.73 3.02
N ALA A 179 -1.19 -19.74 2.32
CA ALA A 179 -2.58 -19.81 1.91
C ALA A 179 -3.25 -21.02 2.55
N VAL A 180 -4.42 -20.85 3.13
CA VAL A 180 -5.29 -21.92 3.62
C VAL A 180 -6.67 -21.69 3.01
N ASN A 181 -7.02 -22.49 2.01
CA ASN A 181 -8.29 -22.36 1.26
C ASN A 181 -8.55 -20.95 0.71
N ARG A 182 -7.48 -20.27 0.24
CA ARG A 182 -7.56 -18.90 -0.29
C ARG A 182 -7.79 -18.90 -1.81
N PRO A 183 -8.47 -17.90 -2.37
CA PRO A 183 -8.54 -17.73 -3.83
C PRO A 183 -7.15 -17.60 -4.43
N LEU A 184 -6.93 -18.24 -5.59
CA LEU A 184 -5.65 -18.14 -6.31
C LEU A 184 -5.29 -16.68 -6.64
N SER A 185 -6.28 -15.83 -6.90
CA SER A 185 -6.09 -14.39 -7.13
C SER A 185 -5.35 -13.69 -5.97
N GLU A 186 -5.57 -14.11 -4.72
CA GLU A 186 -4.90 -13.52 -3.57
C GLU A 186 -3.43 -13.96 -3.49
N VAL A 187 -3.14 -15.23 -3.78
CA VAL A 187 -1.76 -15.74 -3.81
C VAL A 187 -0.98 -15.13 -4.97
N ILE A 188 -1.57 -15.06 -6.15
CA ILE A 188 -0.95 -14.38 -7.30
C ILE A 188 -0.77 -12.90 -7.01
N GLY A 189 -1.72 -12.25 -6.33
CA GLY A 189 -1.59 -10.86 -5.88
C GLY A 189 -0.37 -10.65 -4.97
N ALA A 190 -0.08 -11.59 -4.07
CA ALA A 190 1.11 -11.54 -3.21
C ALA A 190 2.42 -11.83 -3.98
N LEU A 191 2.39 -12.62 -5.05
CA LEU A 191 3.56 -12.92 -5.89
C LEU A 191 3.88 -11.81 -6.90
N LYS A 192 2.88 -11.02 -7.36
CA LYS A 192 3.09 -9.96 -8.34
C LYS A 192 4.21 -8.97 -8.00
N PRO A 193 4.35 -8.47 -6.76
CA PRO A 193 5.44 -7.56 -6.39
C PRO A 193 6.84 -8.18 -6.53
N TYR A 194 6.94 -9.50 -6.61
CA TYR A 194 8.20 -10.27 -6.71
C TYR A 194 8.49 -10.74 -8.14
N PHE A 195 7.54 -10.59 -9.05
CA PHE A 195 7.72 -10.97 -10.45
C PHE A 195 8.06 -9.77 -11.32
N ARG A 196 9.14 -9.89 -12.11
CA ARG A 196 9.56 -8.86 -13.07
C ARG A 196 8.76 -8.97 -14.36
N GLY A 197 7.50 -8.53 -14.33
CA GLY A 197 6.66 -8.60 -15.51
C GLY A 197 5.18 -8.60 -15.16
N LEU A 198 4.37 -9.14 -16.06
CA LEU A 198 2.92 -9.20 -15.95
C LEU A 198 2.46 -10.65 -15.81
N ILE A 199 1.64 -10.90 -14.79
CA ILE A 199 0.93 -12.17 -14.60
C ILE A 199 -0.55 -11.91 -14.91
N LEU A 200 -1.01 -12.49 -16.02
CA LEU A 200 -2.41 -12.49 -16.42
C LEU A 200 -3.08 -13.72 -15.81
N LEU A 201 -4.15 -13.52 -15.08
CA LEU A 201 -4.93 -14.57 -14.42
C LEU A 201 -6.35 -14.52 -14.96
N SER A 202 -6.87 -15.63 -15.51
CA SER A 202 -8.27 -15.70 -15.95
C SER A 202 -9.22 -15.73 -14.75
N ASP A 203 -10.45 -15.26 -14.92
CA ASP A 203 -11.45 -15.18 -13.86
C ASP A 203 -11.75 -16.57 -13.25
N ASP A 204 -11.84 -17.61 -14.10
CA ASP A 204 -12.08 -18.97 -13.67
C ASP A 204 -10.93 -19.51 -12.81
N ALA A 205 -9.66 -19.27 -13.20
CA ALA A 205 -8.50 -19.65 -12.41
C ALA A 205 -8.40 -18.82 -11.11
N ALA A 206 -8.78 -17.54 -11.15
CA ALA A 206 -8.72 -16.63 -10.01
C ALA A 206 -9.55 -17.10 -8.81
N ALA A 207 -10.69 -17.76 -9.08
CA ALA A 207 -11.61 -18.27 -8.07
C ALA A 207 -11.17 -19.61 -7.44
N LEU A 208 -10.25 -20.35 -8.07
CA LEU A 208 -9.77 -21.63 -7.55
C LEU A 208 -9.17 -21.46 -6.15
N LYS A 209 -9.46 -22.43 -5.29
CA LYS A 209 -8.95 -22.42 -3.92
C LYS A 209 -7.61 -23.14 -3.84
N VAL A 210 -6.66 -22.50 -3.18
CA VAL A 210 -5.32 -23.03 -2.99
C VAL A 210 -4.93 -23.05 -1.52
N SER A 211 -4.22 -24.10 -1.13
CA SER A 211 -3.59 -24.21 0.19
C SER A 211 -2.12 -24.58 -0.01
N GLY A 212 -1.24 -23.91 0.71
CA GLY A 212 0.19 -24.15 0.63
C GLY A 212 1.01 -22.98 1.16
N LEU A 213 2.33 -23.20 1.12
CA LEU A 213 3.35 -22.20 1.41
C LEU A 213 4.10 -21.89 0.11
N PHE A 214 4.14 -20.64 -0.28
CA PHE A 214 4.73 -20.18 -1.54
C PHE A 214 5.86 -19.20 -1.26
N LEU A 215 7.06 -19.51 -1.77
CA LEU A 215 8.23 -18.64 -1.62
C LEU A 215 8.07 -17.39 -2.50
N LEU A 216 8.25 -16.23 -1.89
CA LEU A 216 8.15 -14.95 -2.58
C LEU A 216 9.41 -14.63 -3.38
N ASP A 217 10.58 -15.00 -2.87
CA ASP A 217 11.88 -14.68 -3.48
C ASP A 217 12.12 -15.44 -4.82
N ASP A 218 11.34 -16.51 -5.08
CA ASP A 218 11.28 -17.18 -6.38
C ASP A 218 9.82 -17.32 -6.84
N ALA A 219 9.27 -16.23 -7.36
CA ALA A 219 7.90 -16.21 -7.87
C ALA A 219 7.65 -17.24 -8.98
N ASN A 220 8.67 -17.54 -9.82
CA ASN A 220 8.55 -18.56 -10.86
C ASN A 220 8.43 -19.97 -10.28
N ALA A 221 9.20 -20.30 -9.23
CA ALA A 221 9.06 -21.58 -8.54
C ALA A 221 7.69 -21.71 -7.88
N ALA A 222 7.19 -20.64 -7.24
CA ALA A 222 5.86 -20.61 -6.66
C ALA A 222 4.75 -20.82 -7.72
N ILE A 223 4.86 -20.18 -8.90
CA ILE A 223 3.92 -20.39 -10.01
C ILE A 223 3.96 -21.83 -10.54
N ARG A 224 5.16 -22.43 -10.67
CA ARG A 224 5.27 -23.84 -11.06
C ARG A 224 4.64 -24.77 -10.02
N GLN A 225 4.82 -24.52 -8.74
CA GLN A 225 4.17 -25.27 -7.66
C GLN A 225 2.63 -25.17 -7.76
N ILE A 226 2.08 -23.99 -8.03
CA ILE A 226 0.65 -23.78 -8.25
C ILE A 226 0.15 -24.63 -9.43
N ALA A 227 0.88 -24.64 -10.55
CA ALA A 227 0.53 -25.43 -11.73
C ALA A 227 0.55 -26.94 -11.51
N GLN A 228 1.34 -27.41 -10.54
CA GLN A 228 1.40 -28.84 -10.16
C GLN A 228 0.26 -29.24 -9.22
N THR A 229 -0.34 -28.30 -8.49
CA THR A 229 -1.33 -28.59 -7.45
C THR A 229 -2.75 -28.24 -7.85
N LEU A 230 -2.93 -27.37 -8.83
CA LEU A 230 -4.25 -26.94 -9.30
C LEU A 230 -4.48 -27.29 -10.78
N PRO A 231 -5.73 -27.46 -11.20
CA PRO A 231 -6.08 -27.66 -12.61
C PRO A 231 -5.97 -26.33 -13.38
N VAL A 232 -4.73 -25.85 -13.54
CA VAL A 232 -4.43 -24.62 -14.28
C VAL A 232 -3.34 -24.87 -15.31
N THR A 233 -3.46 -24.17 -16.45
CA THR A 233 -2.42 -24.12 -17.48
C THR A 233 -1.64 -22.83 -17.35
N VAL A 234 -0.32 -22.93 -17.21
CA VAL A 234 0.58 -21.78 -17.17
C VAL A 234 1.32 -21.67 -18.50
N THR A 235 1.09 -20.57 -19.23
CA THR A 235 1.75 -20.29 -20.51
C THR A 235 2.73 -19.14 -20.33
N TYR A 236 3.99 -19.39 -20.63
CA TYR A 236 5.06 -18.38 -20.66
C TYR A 236 5.17 -17.82 -22.08
N HIS A 237 4.67 -16.59 -22.29
CA HIS A 237 4.80 -15.92 -23.59
C HIS A 237 6.19 -15.31 -23.78
N THR A 238 6.74 -14.78 -22.69
CA THR A 238 8.11 -14.27 -22.58
C THR A 238 8.57 -14.42 -21.12
N ASP A 239 9.82 -14.08 -20.82
CA ASP A 239 10.33 -14.03 -19.44
C ASP A 239 9.59 -13.00 -18.54
N TYR A 240 8.84 -12.08 -19.17
CA TYR A 240 8.12 -10.99 -18.52
C TYR A 240 6.60 -11.09 -18.65
N LEU A 241 6.06 -12.12 -19.31
CA LEU A 241 4.62 -12.27 -19.51
C LEU A 241 4.19 -13.72 -19.31
N ILE A 242 3.45 -13.94 -18.24
CA ILE A 242 2.87 -15.23 -17.87
C ILE A 242 1.37 -15.12 -17.92
N ARG A 243 0.72 -16.14 -18.51
CA ARG A 243 -0.75 -16.32 -18.46
C ARG A 243 -1.06 -17.58 -17.68
N ILE A 244 -1.99 -17.47 -16.72
CA ILE A 244 -2.54 -18.58 -15.93
C ILE A 244 -4.03 -18.65 -16.24
N ALA A 245 -4.50 -19.80 -16.72
CA ALA A 245 -5.90 -20.05 -17.04
C ALA A 245 -6.34 -21.38 -16.42
N ALA A 246 -7.62 -21.57 -16.17
CA ALA A 246 -8.16 -22.88 -15.78
C ALA A 246 -7.87 -23.90 -16.91
N GLY A 247 -7.50 -25.12 -16.50
CA GLY A 247 -7.16 -26.24 -17.41
C GLY A 247 -8.40 -26.91 -17.98
#